data_85868510badb68eb20a4a71cf603e48c
#
_entry.id   85868510badb68eb20a4a71cf603e48c
#
_cell.length_a   1.000
_cell.length_b   1.000
_cell.length_c   1.000
_cell.angle_alpha   90.00
_cell.angle_beta   90.00
_cell.angle_gamma   90.00
#
_symmetry.space_group_name_H-M   'P 1'
#
loop_
_entity.id
_entity.type
_entity.pdbx_description
1 polymer ?
#
loop_
_entity_poly.entity_id
_entity_poly.type
_entity_poly.pdbx_seq_one_letter_code
_entity_poly.pdbx_strand_id
1 'polypeptide(L)'
;MAALTTPRISRSIPAEQHGRVVAEILALAATDPHITARSARSLRRALRDDRLVVAFDDESVAGWFLSEPCGPGVHELGFIFVHPSVRGDAVFIDMLNLALAIDGRAVSVTFRADFAGWLIRSKGFRRVTLGEAARVSRGWFLLRRLAPGRLGTALRRTSSGEAWYLVYDRPR
;
A
#
# COMPACT_ATOMS: atom_id res chain seq x y z
N MET A 1 -21.31 1.75 -26.45
CA MET A 1 -20.63 0.91 -25.46
C MET A 1 -19.14 1.25 -25.57
N ALA A 2 -18.57 1.99 -24.59
CA ALA A 2 -17.12 2.17 -24.52
C ALA A 2 -16.51 0.79 -24.17
N ALA A 3 -15.51 0.36 -24.93
CA ALA A 3 -14.75 -0.84 -24.58
C ALA A 3 -14.12 -0.60 -23.21
N LEU A 4 -14.38 -1.46 -22.26
CA LEU A 4 -13.70 -1.45 -20.96
C LEU A 4 -12.24 -1.81 -21.23
N THR A 5 -11.39 -0.79 -21.32
CA THR A 5 -9.94 -0.98 -21.42
C THR A 5 -9.46 -1.60 -20.12
N THR A 6 -8.76 -2.74 -20.21
CA THR A 6 -8.16 -3.37 -19.04
C THR A 6 -7.04 -2.44 -18.53
N PRO A 7 -7.07 -1.99 -17.28
CA PRO A 7 -6.03 -1.11 -16.74
C PRO A 7 -4.64 -1.75 -16.84
N ARG A 8 -3.66 -0.97 -17.29
CA ARG A 8 -2.26 -1.39 -17.30
C ARG A 8 -1.68 -1.27 -15.89
N ILE A 9 -1.13 -2.35 -15.35
CA ILE A 9 -0.52 -2.38 -14.03
C ILE A 9 0.99 -2.52 -14.18
N SER A 10 1.75 -1.64 -13.51
CA SER A 10 3.20 -1.67 -13.56
C SER A 10 3.83 -1.27 -12.22
N ARG A 11 4.99 -1.83 -11.95
CA ARG A 11 5.90 -1.45 -10.86
C ARG A 11 7.09 -0.65 -11.40
N SER A 12 7.52 -0.96 -12.61
CA SER A 12 8.63 -0.25 -13.27
C SER A 12 8.05 0.86 -14.14
N ILE A 13 8.19 2.09 -13.68
CA ILE A 13 7.69 3.31 -14.34
C ILE A 13 8.89 4.08 -14.88
N PRO A 14 8.90 4.47 -16.17
CA PRO A 14 9.97 5.28 -16.74
C PRO A 14 10.22 6.58 -15.97
N ALA A 15 11.49 6.93 -15.79
CA ALA A 15 11.89 8.06 -14.92
C ALA A 15 11.27 9.40 -15.35
N GLU A 16 11.08 9.60 -16.65
CA GLU A 16 10.44 10.80 -17.23
C GLU A 16 8.97 10.93 -16.81
N GLN A 17 8.30 9.84 -16.46
CA GLN A 17 6.90 9.84 -16.00
C GLN A 17 6.77 10.06 -14.50
N HIS A 18 7.84 9.93 -13.70
CA HIS A 18 7.77 10.00 -12.25
C HIS A 18 7.15 11.30 -11.74
N GLY A 19 7.46 12.43 -12.39
CA GLY A 19 6.90 13.74 -12.02
C GLY A 19 5.38 13.77 -12.14
N ARG A 20 4.86 13.36 -13.29
CA ARG A 20 3.43 13.29 -13.60
C ARG A 20 2.71 12.32 -12.67
N VAL A 21 3.20 11.07 -12.58
CA VAL A 21 2.60 10.03 -11.73
C VAL A 21 2.50 10.46 -10.27
N VAL A 22 3.54 11.08 -9.72
CA VAL A 22 3.52 11.60 -8.34
C VAL A 22 2.50 12.72 -8.17
N ALA A 23 2.38 13.63 -9.13
CA ALA A 23 1.40 14.72 -9.07
C ALA A 23 -0.04 14.18 -9.08
N GLU A 24 -0.34 13.23 -9.94
CA GLU A 24 -1.66 12.58 -10.03
C GLU A 24 -1.99 11.81 -8.73
N ILE A 25 -1.06 11.02 -8.20
CA ILE A 25 -1.25 10.32 -6.92
C ILE A 25 -1.55 11.30 -5.78
N LEU A 26 -0.82 12.40 -5.69
CA LEU A 26 -1.05 13.40 -4.64
C LEU A 26 -2.40 14.09 -4.79
N ALA A 27 -2.81 14.42 -6.02
CA ALA A 27 -4.11 15.01 -6.31
C ALA A 27 -5.24 14.05 -5.91
N LEU A 28 -5.18 12.78 -6.32
CA LEU A 28 -6.18 11.78 -5.96
C LEU A 28 -6.18 11.48 -4.45
N ALA A 29 -5.01 11.37 -3.82
CA ALA A 29 -4.91 11.13 -2.38
C ALA A 29 -5.50 12.27 -1.55
N ALA A 30 -5.47 13.50 -2.05
CA ALA A 30 -6.06 14.67 -1.38
C ALA A 30 -7.61 14.63 -1.36
N THR A 31 -8.24 13.86 -2.26
CA THR A 31 -9.70 13.71 -2.31
C THR A 31 -10.25 12.67 -1.33
N ASP A 32 -9.40 11.80 -0.78
CA ASP A 32 -9.82 10.74 0.16
C ASP A 32 -9.28 11.00 1.57
N PRO A 33 -10.13 11.37 2.54
CA PRO A 33 -9.71 11.67 3.91
C PRO A 33 -9.17 10.44 4.65
N HIS A 34 -9.37 9.24 4.12
CA HIS A 34 -8.87 8.00 4.71
C HIS A 34 -7.43 7.66 4.27
N ILE A 35 -6.90 8.36 3.28
CA ILE A 35 -5.53 8.15 2.80
C ILE A 35 -4.57 9.02 3.63
N THR A 36 -3.55 8.40 4.20
CA THR A 36 -2.50 9.13 4.91
C THR A 36 -1.59 9.84 3.90
N ALA A 37 -1.44 11.15 4.02
CA ALA A 37 -0.61 11.94 3.13
C ALA A 37 0.84 11.41 3.04
N ARG A 38 1.40 11.46 1.85
CA ARG A 38 2.81 11.16 1.55
C ARG A 38 3.46 12.38 0.89
N SER A 39 4.76 12.54 1.10
CA SER A 39 5.50 13.60 0.40
C SER A 39 5.84 13.17 -1.03
N ALA A 40 5.90 14.14 -1.95
CA ALA A 40 6.36 13.92 -3.32
C ALA A 40 7.75 13.26 -3.37
N ARG A 41 8.65 13.64 -2.44
CA ARG A 41 10.00 13.06 -2.32
C ARG A 41 9.93 11.56 -1.99
N SER A 42 9.07 11.16 -1.05
CA SER A 42 8.88 9.75 -0.67
C SER A 42 8.35 8.93 -1.85
N LEU A 43 7.36 9.44 -2.57
CA LEU A 43 6.78 8.76 -3.73
C LEU A 43 7.76 8.63 -4.88
N ARG A 44 8.52 9.69 -5.22
CA ARG A 44 9.58 9.61 -6.23
C ARG A 44 10.66 8.58 -5.88
N ARG A 45 11.02 8.48 -4.59
CA ARG A 45 11.95 7.45 -4.14
C ARG A 45 11.36 6.06 -4.32
N ALA A 46 10.09 5.86 -3.95
CA ALA A 46 9.40 4.57 -4.09
C ALA A 46 9.31 4.13 -5.56
N LEU A 47 9.08 5.07 -6.50
CA LEU A 47 9.11 4.79 -7.94
C LEU A 47 10.50 4.35 -8.41
N ARG A 48 11.56 5.07 -8.03
CA ARG A 48 12.94 4.71 -8.39
C ARG A 48 13.37 3.35 -7.86
N ASP A 49 12.84 2.98 -6.69
CA ASP A 49 13.18 1.72 -6.00
C ASP A 49 12.22 0.58 -6.39
N ASP A 50 11.36 0.76 -7.42
CA ASP A 50 10.32 -0.18 -7.86
C ASP A 50 9.41 -0.68 -6.72
N ARG A 51 9.08 0.22 -5.77
CA ARG A 51 8.28 -0.10 -4.57
C ARG A 51 6.86 0.45 -4.62
N LEU A 52 6.50 1.10 -5.69
CA LEU A 52 5.17 1.63 -5.94
C LEU A 52 4.57 0.91 -7.15
N VAL A 53 3.55 0.10 -6.92
CA VAL A 53 2.74 -0.49 -7.99
C VAL A 53 1.69 0.52 -8.38
N VAL A 54 1.57 0.81 -9.68
CA VAL A 54 0.61 1.77 -10.21
C VAL A 54 -0.28 1.11 -11.26
N ALA A 55 -1.58 1.33 -11.17
CA ALA A 55 -2.54 1.00 -12.20
C ALA A 55 -2.87 2.26 -13.01
N PHE A 56 -2.92 2.12 -14.32
CA PHE A 56 -3.26 3.18 -15.27
C PHE A 56 -4.53 2.80 -16.02
N ASP A 57 -5.45 3.75 -16.10
CA ASP A 57 -6.57 3.74 -17.03
C ASP A 57 -6.18 4.67 -18.17
N ASP A 58 -5.90 4.09 -19.33
CA ASP A 58 -5.15 4.73 -20.41
C ASP A 58 -3.80 5.28 -19.87
N GLU A 59 -3.62 6.59 -19.87
CA GLU A 59 -2.40 7.26 -19.40
C GLU A 59 -2.54 7.84 -17.97
N SER A 60 -3.74 7.82 -17.39
CA SER A 60 -4.02 8.41 -16.07
C SER A 60 -3.85 7.41 -14.95
N VAL A 61 -3.35 7.87 -13.79
CA VAL A 61 -3.27 7.03 -12.60
C VAL A 61 -4.66 6.68 -12.08
N ALA A 62 -4.96 5.39 -12.03
CA ALA A 62 -6.23 4.85 -11.54
C ALA A 62 -6.10 4.09 -10.22
N GLY A 63 -4.88 3.82 -9.75
CA GLY A 63 -4.67 3.18 -8.47
C GLY A 63 -3.20 3.01 -8.13
N TRP A 64 -2.91 2.73 -6.86
CA TRP A 64 -1.56 2.44 -6.41
C TRP A 64 -1.52 1.58 -5.14
N PHE A 65 -0.38 0.86 -4.97
CA PHE A 65 0.04 0.17 -3.76
C PHE A 65 1.47 0.58 -3.43
N LEU A 66 1.71 1.05 -2.23
CA LEU A 66 3.05 1.39 -1.77
C LEU A 66 3.59 0.30 -0.84
N SER A 67 4.79 -0.19 -1.15
CA SER A 67 5.58 -1.08 -0.32
C SER A 67 6.80 -0.33 0.23
N GLU A 68 6.74 0.05 1.50
CA GLU A 68 7.82 0.81 2.14
C GLU A 68 8.73 -0.09 2.97
N PRO A 69 10.07 0.07 2.94
CA PRO A 69 10.97 -0.68 3.81
C PRO A 69 10.59 -0.51 5.28
N CYS A 70 10.51 -1.62 5.99
CA CYS A 70 10.13 -1.67 7.40
C CYS A 70 11.06 -2.59 8.20
N GLY A 71 12.36 -2.41 8.01
CA GLY A 71 13.41 -3.24 8.58
C GLY A 71 14.06 -4.19 7.56
N PRO A 72 15.12 -4.90 7.95
CA PRO A 72 15.83 -5.83 7.06
C PRO A 72 14.91 -6.96 6.58
N GLY A 73 14.71 -7.06 5.26
CA GLY A 73 13.88 -8.08 4.64
C GLY A 73 12.38 -7.96 4.97
N VAL A 74 11.92 -6.81 5.46
CA VAL A 74 10.50 -6.56 5.79
C VAL A 74 10.02 -5.29 5.11
N HIS A 75 8.82 -5.35 4.52
CA HIS A 75 8.14 -4.23 3.87
C HIS A 75 6.80 -3.95 4.56
N GLU A 76 6.45 -2.68 4.73
CA GLU A 76 5.10 -2.29 5.12
C GLU A 76 4.27 -2.03 3.87
N LEU A 77 3.22 -2.84 3.67
CA LEU A 77 2.21 -2.64 2.64
C LEU A 77 1.16 -1.66 3.15
N GLY A 78 1.00 -0.56 2.45
CA GLY A 78 0.04 0.47 2.82
C GLY A 78 -0.12 1.53 1.74
N PHE A 79 -0.79 2.63 2.07
CA PHE A 79 -1.07 3.71 1.13
C PHE A 79 -1.68 3.17 -0.17
N ILE A 80 -2.83 2.49 0.00
CA ILE A 80 -3.52 1.75 -1.06
C ILE A 80 -4.70 2.57 -1.55
N PHE A 81 -4.84 2.69 -2.87
CA PHE A 81 -5.98 3.32 -3.50
C PHE A 81 -6.31 2.61 -4.83
N VAL A 82 -7.58 2.46 -5.12
CA VAL A 82 -8.08 2.04 -6.45
C VAL A 82 -9.29 2.90 -6.77
N HIS A 83 -9.22 3.63 -7.88
CA HIS A 83 -10.29 4.52 -8.32
C HIS A 83 -11.57 3.72 -8.59
N PRO A 84 -12.75 4.25 -8.24
CA PRO A 84 -14.03 3.54 -8.46
C PRO A 84 -14.28 3.10 -9.91
N SER A 85 -13.80 3.86 -10.91
CA SER A 85 -13.99 3.53 -12.32
C SER A 85 -13.32 2.22 -12.76
N VAL A 86 -12.25 1.82 -12.07
CA VAL A 86 -11.47 0.60 -12.37
C VAL A 86 -11.57 -0.42 -11.24
N ARG A 87 -12.45 -0.20 -10.26
CA ARG A 87 -12.66 -1.14 -9.17
C ARG A 87 -13.23 -2.45 -9.70
N GLY A 88 -12.35 -3.42 -9.84
CA GLY A 88 -12.69 -4.82 -10.03
C GLY A 88 -11.74 -5.67 -9.21
N ASP A 89 -12.19 -6.84 -8.76
CA ASP A 89 -11.38 -7.74 -7.97
C ASP A 89 -10.06 -8.08 -8.67
N ALA A 90 -10.08 -8.21 -10.00
CA ALA A 90 -8.90 -8.54 -10.80
C ALA A 90 -7.79 -7.47 -10.68
N VAL A 91 -8.12 -6.18 -10.89
CA VAL A 91 -7.13 -5.08 -10.83
C VAL A 91 -6.47 -5.01 -9.47
N PHE A 92 -7.30 -5.07 -8.42
CA PHE A 92 -6.81 -5.05 -7.04
C PHE A 92 -5.90 -6.26 -6.74
N ILE A 93 -6.31 -7.46 -7.16
CA ILE A 93 -5.56 -8.71 -6.98
C ILE A 93 -4.22 -8.64 -7.69
N ASP A 94 -4.19 -8.16 -8.93
CA ASP A 94 -2.96 -8.07 -9.73
C ASP A 94 -1.98 -7.04 -9.13
N MET A 95 -2.47 -5.87 -8.71
CA MET A 95 -1.66 -4.88 -8.00
C MET A 95 -1.09 -5.45 -6.71
N LEU A 96 -1.89 -6.16 -5.91
CA LEU A 96 -1.44 -6.79 -4.67
C LEU A 96 -0.40 -7.88 -4.94
N ASN A 97 -0.61 -8.73 -5.95
CA ASN A 97 0.34 -9.77 -6.33
C ASN A 97 1.70 -9.16 -6.71
N LEU A 98 1.72 -8.07 -7.50
CA LEU A 98 2.94 -7.35 -7.83
C LEU A 98 3.61 -6.72 -6.60
N ALA A 99 2.83 -6.19 -5.66
CA ALA A 99 3.35 -5.64 -4.41
C ALA A 99 3.95 -6.73 -3.50
N LEU A 100 3.34 -7.92 -3.46
CA LEU A 100 3.84 -9.08 -2.70
C LEU A 100 5.00 -9.80 -3.40
N ALA A 101 5.23 -9.55 -4.69
CA ALA A 101 6.39 -10.08 -5.42
C ALA A 101 7.71 -9.39 -5.03
N ILE A 102 7.67 -8.29 -4.27
CA ILE A 102 8.86 -7.67 -3.69
C ILE A 102 9.42 -8.63 -2.63
N ASP A 103 10.74 -8.84 -2.65
CA ASP A 103 11.39 -9.79 -1.76
C ASP A 103 11.21 -9.46 -0.28
N GLY A 104 11.02 -10.50 0.53
CA GLY A 104 10.91 -10.41 1.98
C GLY A 104 9.50 -10.66 2.50
N ARG A 105 9.32 -10.27 3.76
CA ARG A 105 8.04 -10.32 4.46
C ARG A 105 7.25 -9.04 4.25
N ALA A 106 5.94 -9.14 4.17
CA ALA A 106 5.10 -7.96 4.21
C ALA A 106 4.39 -7.86 5.57
N VAL A 107 4.37 -6.65 6.13
CA VAL A 107 3.50 -6.28 7.25
C VAL A 107 2.48 -5.27 6.75
N SER A 108 1.26 -5.34 7.25
CA SER A 108 0.21 -4.39 6.92
C SER A 108 -0.63 -4.09 8.15
N VAL A 109 -1.26 -2.91 8.17
CA VAL A 109 -2.27 -2.58 9.15
C VAL A 109 -3.50 -2.05 8.45
N THR A 110 -4.65 -2.54 8.87
CA THR A 110 -5.95 -2.06 8.39
C THR A 110 -6.93 -1.95 9.55
N PHE A 111 -7.90 -1.05 9.42
CA PHE A 111 -9.02 -0.88 10.34
C PHE A 111 -10.31 -1.49 9.76
N ARG A 112 -10.22 -2.14 8.61
CA ARG A 112 -11.32 -2.81 7.93
C ARG A 112 -11.23 -4.31 8.15
N ALA A 113 -12.14 -4.84 9.01
CA ALA A 113 -12.18 -6.26 9.34
C ALA A 113 -12.50 -7.17 8.14
N ASP A 114 -13.39 -6.71 7.24
CA ASP A 114 -13.73 -7.40 5.99
C ASP A 114 -12.50 -7.58 5.09
N PHE A 115 -11.73 -6.50 4.91
CA PHE A 115 -10.50 -6.52 4.13
C PHE A 115 -9.41 -7.39 4.78
N ALA A 116 -9.22 -7.28 6.10
CA ALA A 116 -8.29 -8.14 6.84
C ALA A 116 -8.67 -9.63 6.68
N GLY A 117 -9.94 -9.96 6.85
CA GLY A 117 -10.45 -11.33 6.67
C GLY A 117 -10.22 -11.85 5.25
N TRP A 118 -10.40 -11.01 4.24
CA TRP A 118 -10.12 -11.38 2.85
C TRP A 118 -8.63 -11.64 2.62
N LEU A 119 -7.72 -10.78 3.10
CA LEU A 119 -6.27 -10.98 3.00
C LEU A 119 -5.83 -12.30 3.66
N ILE A 120 -6.39 -12.63 4.81
CA ILE A 120 -6.08 -13.86 5.52
C ILE A 120 -6.51 -15.09 4.70
N ARG A 121 -7.76 -15.12 4.23
CA ARG A 121 -8.30 -16.29 3.51
C ARG A 121 -7.75 -16.45 2.10
N SER A 122 -7.52 -15.34 1.39
CA SER A 122 -7.24 -15.38 -0.05
C SER A 122 -5.78 -15.18 -0.40
N LYS A 123 -4.98 -14.60 0.51
CA LYS A 123 -3.58 -14.23 0.25
C LYS A 123 -2.60 -14.82 1.27
N GLY A 124 -3.07 -15.59 2.24
CA GLY A 124 -2.21 -16.25 3.23
C GLY A 124 -1.58 -15.29 4.26
N PHE A 125 -2.17 -14.10 4.44
CA PHE A 125 -1.79 -13.28 5.58
C PHE A 125 -2.22 -13.95 6.88
N ARG A 126 -1.46 -13.72 7.95
CA ARG A 126 -1.86 -14.11 9.29
C ARG A 126 -2.07 -12.89 10.16
N ARG A 127 -3.07 -12.94 11.03
CA ARG A 127 -3.28 -11.92 12.06
C ARG A 127 -2.20 -12.07 13.12
N VAL A 128 -1.66 -10.93 13.57
CA VAL A 128 -0.64 -10.86 14.60
C VAL A 128 -0.96 -9.77 15.61
N THR A 129 -0.30 -9.80 16.77
CA THR A 129 -0.33 -8.69 17.71
C THR A 129 0.61 -7.56 17.26
N LEU A 130 0.41 -6.35 17.80
CA LEU A 130 1.33 -5.23 17.57
C LEU A 130 2.77 -5.60 17.99
N GLY A 131 2.94 -6.30 19.11
CA GLY A 131 4.24 -6.75 19.59
C GLY A 131 4.93 -7.75 18.64
N GLU A 132 4.15 -8.63 18.01
CA GLU A 132 4.66 -9.56 17.01
C GLU A 132 5.05 -8.86 15.72
N ALA A 133 4.21 -7.92 15.21
CA ALA A 133 4.54 -7.08 14.06
C ALA A 133 5.83 -6.27 14.31
N ALA A 134 6.00 -5.73 15.51
CA ALA A 134 7.23 -5.05 15.93
C ALA A 134 8.43 -5.99 15.94
N ARG A 135 8.28 -7.22 16.46
CA ARG A 135 9.36 -8.22 16.48
C ARG A 135 9.78 -8.63 15.06
N VAL A 136 8.82 -8.91 14.18
CA VAL A 136 9.08 -9.27 12.78
C VAL A 136 9.89 -8.17 12.07
N SER A 137 9.57 -6.92 12.33
CA SER A 137 10.24 -5.75 11.74
C SER A 137 11.44 -5.23 12.54
N ARG A 138 11.88 -5.95 13.59
CA ARG A 138 12.94 -5.52 14.50
C ARG A 138 12.72 -4.12 15.07
N GLY A 139 11.48 -3.78 15.41
CA GLY A 139 11.08 -2.49 15.97
C GLY A 139 10.81 -1.38 14.95
N TRP A 140 11.23 -1.52 13.69
CA TRP A 140 11.07 -0.48 12.66
C TRP A 140 9.60 -0.12 12.42
N PHE A 141 8.69 -1.09 12.54
CA PHE A 141 7.26 -0.85 12.41
C PHE A 141 6.73 0.16 13.44
N LEU A 142 7.21 0.09 14.69
CA LEU A 142 6.85 1.04 15.75
C LEU A 142 7.53 2.39 15.53
N LEU A 143 8.85 2.39 15.27
CA LEU A 143 9.62 3.62 15.05
C LEU A 143 9.01 4.49 13.95
N ARG A 144 8.54 3.88 12.87
CA ARG A 144 7.88 4.61 11.78
C ARG A 144 6.55 5.24 12.19
N ARG A 145 5.85 4.68 13.16
CA ARG A 145 4.58 5.23 13.67
C ARG A 145 4.78 6.34 14.68
N LEU A 146 5.92 6.36 15.35
CA LEU A 146 6.31 7.45 16.24
C LEU A 146 6.80 8.69 15.50
N ALA A 147 7.02 8.61 14.18
CA ALA A 147 7.45 9.75 13.39
C ALA A 147 6.40 10.88 13.46
N PRO A 148 6.86 12.16 13.64
CA PRO A 148 5.97 13.32 13.64
C PRO A 148 5.11 13.35 12.37
N GLY A 149 3.83 13.62 12.49
CA GLY A 149 2.84 13.59 11.39
C GLY A 149 2.13 12.23 11.19
N ARG A 150 2.67 11.11 11.69
CA ARG A 150 1.94 9.82 11.70
C ARG A 150 1.23 9.54 13.02
N LEU A 151 1.75 10.06 14.13
CA LEU A 151 1.16 9.92 15.48
C LEU A 151 -0.26 10.47 15.56
N GLY A 152 -0.52 11.65 15.00
CA GLY A 152 -1.85 12.27 15.02
C GLY A 152 -2.89 11.45 14.24
N THR A 153 -2.49 10.83 13.14
CA THR A 153 -3.38 9.99 12.34
C THR A 153 -3.60 8.63 12.99
N ALA A 154 -2.58 8.05 13.60
CA ALA A 154 -2.68 6.79 14.34
C ALA A 154 -3.60 6.94 15.56
N LEU A 155 -3.45 8.00 16.36
CA LEU A 155 -4.27 8.28 17.54
C LEU A 155 -5.74 8.55 17.18
N ARG A 156 -6.03 9.27 16.09
CA ARG A 156 -7.42 9.51 15.65
C ARG A 156 -8.10 8.23 15.15
N ARG A 157 -7.35 7.28 14.58
CA ARG A 157 -7.89 6.03 14.03
C ARG A 157 -8.04 4.92 15.07
N THR A 158 -7.23 4.90 16.12
CA THR A 158 -7.40 3.95 17.23
C THR A 158 -8.66 4.24 18.04
N SER A 159 -9.21 5.44 17.99
CA SER A 159 -10.50 5.75 18.60
C SER A 159 -11.70 5.28 17.79
N SER A 160 -11.53 4.88 16.52
CA SER A 160 -12.63 4.56 15.59
C SER A 160 -12.78 3.08 15.25
N GLY A 161 -11.90 2.20 15.73
CA GLY A 161 -12.02 0.76 15.45
C GLY A 161 -10.79 -0.05 15.82
N GLU A 162 -10.97 -1.38 15.87
CA GLU A 162 -9.89 -2.33 16.15
C GLU A 162 -8.88 -2.35 14.99
N ALA A 163 -7.59 -2.15 15.29
CA ALA A 163 -6.52 -2.28 14.32
C ALA A 163 -6.19 -3.77 14.07
N TRP A 164 -6.16 -4.17 12.82
CA TRP A 164 -5.74 -5.49 12.39
C TRP A 164 -4.31 -5.43 11.89
N TYR A 165 -3.40 -6.06 12.63
CA TYR A 165 -2.00 -6.22 12.21
C TYR A 165 -1.86 -7.54 11.48
N LEU A 166 -1.29 -7.50 10.29
CA LEU A 166 -1.19 -8.63 9.39
C LEU A 166 0.26 -8.83 8.97
N VAL A 167 0.69 -10.08 8.87
CA VAL A 167 1.99 -10.46 8.34
C VAL A 167 1.77 -11.47 7.21
N TYR A 168 2.50 -11.27 6.13
CA TYR A 168 2.61 -12.20 5.02
C TYR A 168 4.05 -12.71 4.95
N ASP A 169 4.21 -14.01 5.10
CA ASP A 169 5.47 -14.70 4.88
C ASP A 169 5.44 -15.31 3.47
N ARG A 170 6.33 -14.86 2.59
CA ARG A 170 6.37 -15.37 1.21
C ARG A 170 6.61 -16.89 1.26
N PRO A 171 5.79 -17.71 0.57
CA PRO A 171 6.08 -19.14 0.41
C PRO A 171 7.47 -19.32 -0.23
N ARG A 172 8.25 -20.26 0.30
CA ARG A 172 9.57 -20.62 -0.24
C ARG A 172 9.43 -21.46 -1.48
#